data_156dcdd757faefd629ce78267611a590
#
_entry.id   156dcdd757faefd629ce78267611a590
#
_cell.length_a   1.000
_cell.length_b   1.000
_cell.length_c   1.000
_cell.angle_alpha   90.00
_cell.angle_beta   90.00
_cell.angle_gamma   90.00
#
_symmetry.space_group_name_H-M   'P 1'
#
loop_
_entity.id
_entity.type
_entity.pdbx_description
1 polymer ?
#
loop_
_entity_poly.entity_id
_entity_poly.type
_entity_poly.pdbx_seq_one_letter_code
_entity_poly.pdbx_strand_id
1 'polypeptide(L)'
;MTRTPLFFAALLLGGVILPAFSPLLAQEAAASEASTIVTVEPKGSGELAEPITASAVKVKVNGKDAQVANWRGFTTNGTQPNLQLVLMIDDGARSSLGLHLGELQHFISQQPATTEVALAYMRNGTAQLAGPFTTDHEQTAQALRLPISAPGVNGSPYFSLRDLLQKWPPHNPEERREVVMITDGIDRYNGLRFDANNPYLDAAMRDAIRNRVVVYAIYFHNAGFADRTGAGINSGQNYLTQMCETLGGEFFYQGFGNPVDFTPYLNQINRKLGNQYELRVTPPSGAKNVVNLKVQVSAPNTKTQAAQRIYIGPIPAAQ
;
A
#
# COMPACT_ATOMS: atom_id res chain seq x y z
N MET A 1 21.77 -63.91 -72.95
CA MET A 1 22.03 -62.84 -72.00
C MET A 1 20.82 -62.77 -71.06
N THR A 2 20.88 -63.52 -69.99
CA THR A 2 19.77 -63.71 -69.06
C THR A 2 20.17 -63.09 -67.68
N ARG A 3 19.42 -62.13 -67.18
CA ARG A 3 19.60 -61.59 -65.89
C ARG A 3 18.48 -62.06 -64.93
N THR A 4 18.89 -62.73 -63.88
CA THR A 4 18.07 -63.27 -62.81
C THR A 4 17.78 -62.10 -61.74
N PRO A 5 16.54 -61.96 -61.21
CA PRO A 5 16.30 -61.07 -60.13
C PRO A 5 16.44 -61.77 -58.77
N LEU A 6 17.13 -61.15 -57.85
CA LEU A 6 17.21 -61.48 -56.40
C LEU A 6 15.97 -61.00 -55.68
N PHE A 7 15.31 -61.89 -54.97
CA PHE A 7 14.25 -61.57 -54.00
C PHE A 7 14.90 -61.22 -52.63
N PHE A 8 14.60 -60.02 -52.12
CA PHE A 8 14.87 -59.68 -50.74
C PHE A 8 13.59 -59.84 -49.90
N ALA A 9 13.63 -60.75 -48.95
CA ALA A 9 12.57 -60.92 -47.94
C ALA A 9 12.78 -59.85 -46.81
N ALA A 10 11.82 -58.98 -46.64
CA ALA A 10 11.78 -58.04 -45.55
C ALA A 10 11.04 -58.63 -44.34
N LEU A 11 11.75 -58.82 -43.24
CA LEU A 11 11.18 -59.24 -41.95
C LEU A 11 10.58 -58.01 -41.26
N LEU A 12 9.26 -57.95 -41.09
CA LEU A 12 8.54 -56.98 -40.33
C LEU A 12 8.56 -57.38 -38.83
N LEU A 13 9.39 -56.73 -38.02
CA LEU A 13 9.31 -56.73 -36.53
C LEU A 13 8.23 -55.77 -36.10
N GLY A 14 7.09 -56.28 -35.68
CA GLY A 14 6.03 -55.52 -35.05
C GLY A 14 6.44 -55.09 -33.63
N GLY A 15 6.85 -53.84 -33.46
CA GLY A 15 7.05 -53.22 -32.16
C GLY A 15 5.73 -52.80 -31.53
N VAL A 16 5.33 -53.43 -30.43
CA VAL A 16 4.20 -53.01 -29.60
C VAL A 16 4.62 -51.76 -28.83
N ILE A 17 4.11 -50.60 -29.23
CA ILE A 17 4.26 -49.34 -28.48
C ILE A 17 3.22 -49.36 -27.38
N LEU A 18 3.64 -49.64 -26.13
CA LEU A 18 2.85 -49.40 -24.93
C LEU A 18 2.84 -47.89 -24.66
N PRO A 19 1.66 -47.27 -24.50
CA PRO A 19 1.61 -45.86 -24.06
C PRO A 19 2.14 -45.78 -22.66
N ALA A 20 3.26 -45.05 -22.45
CA ALA A 20 3.74 -44.67 -21.15
C ALA A 20 2.72 -43.68 -20.54
N PHE A 21 1.90 -44.19 -19.62
CA PHE A 21 1.14 -43.31 -18.73
C PHE A 21 2.14 -42.57 -17.84
N SER A 22 2.52 -41.36 -18.21
CA SER A 22 3.15 -40.44 -17.26
C SER A 22 2.11 -40.09 -16.20
N PRO A 23 2.35 -40.32 -14.90
CA PRO A 23 1.48 -39.80 -13.88
C PRO A 23 1.55 -38.28 -14.00
N LEU A 24 0.45 -37.65 -14.34
CA LEU A 24 0.24 -36.21 -14.17
C LEU A 24 0.33 -35.98 -12.67
N LEU A 25 1.52 -35.65 -12.18
CA LEU A 25 1.66 -35.10 -10.84
C LEU A 25 0.79 -33.86 -10.82
N ALA A 26 -0.37 -33.98 -10.19
CA ALA A 26 -1.18 -32.83 -9.83
C ALA A 26 -0.25 -31.94 -9.02
N GLN A 27 0.25 -30.89 -9.68
CA GLN A 27 0.97 -29.82 -9.01
C GLN A 27 -0.08 -29.22 -8.07
N GLU A 28 -0.04 -29.61 -6.81
CA GLU A 28 -0.82 -28.95 -5.75
C GLU A 28 -0.57 -27.46 -5.96
N ALA A 29 -1.61 -26.76 -6.38
CA ALA A 29 -1.56 -25.32 -6.53
C ALA A 29 -1.14 -24.80 -5.14
N ALA A 30 0.09 -24.36 -5.03
CA ALA A 30 0.60 -23.77 -3.79
C ALA A 30 -0.47 -22.81 -3.33
N ALA A 31 -0.99 -23.04 -2.12
CA ALA A 31 -2.05 -22.23 -1.56
C ALA A 31 -1.58 -20.77 -1.66
N SER A 32 -2.30 -19.96 -2.44
CA SER A 32 -1.89 -18.58 -2.70
C SER A 32 -1.94 -17.83 -1.39
N GLU A 33 -0.78 -17.61 -0.76
CA GLU A 33 -0.68 -16.81 0.45
C GLU A 33 -1.01 -15.37 0.13
N ALA A 34 -1.75 -14.73 1.03
CA ALA A 34 -1.99 -13.30 0.99
C ALA A 34 -1.24 -12.65 2.15
N SER A 35 -0.67 -11.47 1.93
CA SER A 35 -0.01 -10.74 3.00
C SER A 35 -0.53 -9.32 3.13
N THR A 36 -0.40 -8.77 4.35
CA THR A 36 -0.76 -7.41 4.69
C THR A 36 0.09 -6.92 5.86
N ILE A 37 0.08 -5.60 6.05
CA ILE A 37 0.71 -4.96 7.20
C ILE A 37 -0.33 -4.79 8.31
N VAL A 38 0.09 -5.11 9.54
CA VAL A 38 -0.71 -4.92 10.76
C VAL A 38 0.07 -4.05 11.71
N THR A 39 -0.51 -2.94 12.12
CA THR A 39 0.04 -2.07 13.15
C THR A 39 -0.54 -2.47 14.51
N VAL A 40 0.33 -2.71 15.49
CA VAL A 40 -0.08 -3.02 16.87
C VAL A 40 0.58 -2.01 17.80
N GLU A 41 -0.21 -1.13 18.36
CA GLU A 41 0.26 -0.06 19.25
C GLU A 41 -0.25 -0.24 20.68
N PRO A 42 0.50 0.20 21.68
CA PRO A 42 -0.03 0.31 23.04
C PRO A 42 -1.17 1.33 23.09
N LYS A 43 -2.15 1.10 23.96
CA LYS A 43 -3.15 2.12 24.31
C LYS A 43 -2.48 3.12 25.26
N GLY A 44 -2.12 4.28 24.74
CA GLY A 44 -1.41 5.33 25.49
C GLY A 44 -0.01 5.60 24.94
N SER A 45 0.83 6.25 25.74
CA SER A 45 2.16 6.72 25.33
C SER A 45 3.31 5.73 25.61
N GLY A 46 3.02 4.55 26.13
CA GLY A 46 4.03 3.53 26.44
C GLY A 46 4.55 2.78 25.21
N GLU A 47 5.52 1.89 25.43
CA GLU A 47 5.96 0.90 24.47
C GLU A 47 5.18 -0.41 24.65
N LEU A 48 5.24 -1.30 23.65
CA LEU A 48 4.72 -2.65 23.82
C LEU A 48 5.56 -3.39 24.88
N ALA A 49 4.87 -3.97 25.85
CA ALA A 49 5.55 -4.65 26.96
C ALA A 49 6.37 -5.86 26.49
N GLU A 50 5.91 -6.54 25.45
CA GLU A 50 6.56 -7.71 24.84
C GLU A 50 6.25 -7.78 23.33
N PRO A 51 7.12 -8.43 22.54
CA PRO A 51 6.83 -8.69 21.14
C PRO A 51 5.56 -9.55 20.98
N ILE A 52 4.70 -9.16 20.06
CA ILE A 52 3.47 -9.89 19.77
C ILE A 52 3.80 -11.19 19.04
N THR A 53 3.35 -12.31 19.58
CA THR A 53 3.55 -13.64 18.97
C THR A 53 2.40 -14.01 18.03
N ALA A 54 2.65 -14.90 17.06
CA ALA A 54 1.65 -15.39 16.12
C ALA A 54 0.42 -16.02 16.80
N SER A 55 0.60 -16.65 17.97
CA SER A 55 -0.47 -17.28 18.74
C SER A 55 -1.51 -16.27 19.27
N ALA A 56 -1.13 -15.00 19.43
CA ALA A 56 -2.03 -13.95 19.85
C ALA A 56 -2.88 -13.39 18.69
N VAL A 57 -2.61 -13.81 17.44
CA VAL A 57 -3.23 -13.24 16.23
C VAL A 57 -4.36 -14.15 15.74
N LYS A 58 -5.55 -13.58 15.58
CA LYS A 58 -6.72 -14.25 14.98
C LYS A 58 -7.12 -13.50 13.71
N VAL A 59 -7.38 -14.26 12.65
CA VAL A 59 -7.67 -13.72 11.33
C VAL A 59 -8.96 -14.31 10.77
N LYS A 60 -9.80 -13.46 10.18
CA LYS A 60 -10.94 -13.89 9.39
C LYS A 60 -10.87 -13.30 7.98
N VAL A 61 -11.09 -14.15 6.99
CA VAL A 61 -11.21 -13.78 5.58
C VAL A 61 -12.64 -14.05 5.12
N ASN A 62 -13.35 -13.03 4.65
CA ASN A 62 -14.77 -13.10 4.31
C ASN A 62 -15.64 -13.72 5.46
N GLY A 63 -15.29 -13.39 6.72
CA GLY A 63 -15.99 -13.89 7.92
C GLY A 63 -15.61 -15.31 8.36
N LYS A 64 -14.84 -16.06 7.57
CA LYS A 64 -14.34 -17.39 7.91
C LYS A 64 -12.96 -17.31 8.55
N ASP A 65 -12.68 -18.17 9.53
CA ASP A 65 -11.37 -18.24 10.14
C ASP A 65 -10.31 -18.64 9.08
N ALA A 66 -9.16 -17.96 9.11
CA ALA A 66 -8.04 -18.19 8.23
C ALA A 66 -6.78 -18.49 9.05
N GLN A 67 -5.90 -19.33 8.51
CA GLN A 67 -4.66 -19.70 9.17
C GLN A 67 -3.62 -18.59 9.03
N VAL A 68 -2.96 -18.23 10.14
CA VAL A 68 -1.77 -17.38 10.12
C VAL A 68 -0.60 -18.23 9.62
N ALA A 69 -0.13 -17.97 8.42
CA ALA A 69 1.00 -18.66 7.80
C ALA A 69 2.33 -18.08 8.29
N ASN A 70 2.40 -16.75 8.46
CA ASN A 70 3.57 -16.07 9.02
C ASN A 70 3.14 -14.79 9.78
N TRP A 71 3.91 -14.48 10.83
CA TRP A 71 3.80 -13.26 11.62
C TRP A 71 5.19 -12.78 11.99
N ARG A 72 5.60 -11.63 11.44
CA ARG A 72 6.96 -11.12 11.60
C ARG A 72 6.93 -9.61 11.86
N GLY A 73 7.56 -9.17 12.94
CA GLY A 73 7.80 -7.74 13.18
C GLY A 73 8.85 -7.18 12.22
N PHE A 74 8.69 -5.94 11.83
CA PHE A 74 9.71 -5.21 11.09
C PHE A 74 10.70 -4.56 12.07
N THR A 75 11.98 -4.65 11.75
CA THR A 75 13.04 -4.03 12.57
C THR A 75 13.43 -2.67 11.98
N THR A 76 13.62 -1.69 12.86
CA THR A 76 14.15 -0.36 12.49
C THR A 76 15.67 -0.28 12.62
N ASN A 77 16.32 -1.30 13.22
CA ASN A 77 17.76 -1.31 13.54
C ASN A 77 18.60 -2.12 12.54
N GLY A 78 18.07 -2.38 11.34
CA GLY A 78 18.79 -3.10 10.29
C GLY A 78 19.59 -2.15 9.40
N THR A 79 20.39 -2.74 8.50
CA THR A 79 21.12 -2.00 7.44
C THR A 79 20.47 -2.19 6.06
N GLN A 80 19.59 -3.18 5.92
CA GLN A 80 18.88 -3.44 4.67
C GLN A 80 17.54 -2.73 4.67
N PRO A 81 17.16 -2.08 3.56
CA PRO A 81 15.86 -1.46 3.42
C PRO A 81 14.72 -2.47 3.63
N ASN A 82 13.71 -2.06 4.37
CA ASN A 82 12.49 -2.84 4.60
C ASN A 82 11.20 -2.01 4.50
N LEU A 83 11.35 -0.72 4.21
CA LEU A 83 10.24 0.20 4.01
C LEU A 83 10.55 1.14 2.85
N GLN A 84 9.63 1.25 1.91
CA GLN A 84 9.58 2.34 0.93
C GLN A 84 8.46 3.30 1.33
N LEU A 85 8.83 4.51 1.74
CA LEU A 85 7.92 5.56 2.22
C LEU A 85 7.85 6.70 1.22
N VAL A 86 6.65 7.05 0.77
CA VAL A 86 6.44 8.23 -0.08
C VAL A 86 5.72 9.32 0.71
N LEU A 87 6.34 10.50 0.79
CA LEU A 87 5.64 11.71 1.17
C LEU A 87 5.03 12.35 -0.08
N MET A 88 3.69 12.42 -0.13
CA MET A 88 2.93 12.82 -1.30
C MET A 88 2.15 14.11 -1.02
N ILE A 89 2.59 15.22 -1.58
CA ILE A 89 2.08 16.57 -1.29
C ILE A 89 1.21 17.08 -2.42
N ASP A 90 0.04 17.61 -2.10
CA ASP A 90 -0.81 18.30 -3.09
C ASP A 90 -0.12 19.60 -3.57
N ASP A 91 0.28 19.64 -4.83
CA ASP A 91 0.98 20.79 -5.44
C ASP A 91 0.06 22.00 -5.61
N GLY A 92 -1.25 21.83 -5.44
CA GLY A 92 -2.24 22.90 -5.37
C GLY A 92 -2.56 23.37 -3.94
N ALA A 93 -1.89 22.84 -2.92
CA ALA A 93 -2.10 23.25 -1.54
C ALA A 93 -1.81 24.75 -1.33
N ARG A 94 -2.43 25.35 -0.31
CA ARG A 94 -2.19 26.76 0.03
C ARG A 94 -0.75 27.01 0.41
N SER A 95 -0.23 28.19 0.09
CA SER A 95 1.14 28.60 0.40
C SER A 95 1.47 28.58 1.90
N SER A 96 0.44 28.60 2.78
CA SER A 96 0.62 28.41 4.22
C SER A 96 1.20 27.05 4.61
N LEU A 97 1.22 26.05 3.69
CA LEU A 97 1.99 24.81 3.87
C LEU A 97 3.49 25.09 4.10
N GLY A 98 3.98 26.25 3.65
CA GLY A 98 5.35 26.68 3.91
C GLY A 98 5.73 26.74 5.39
N LEU A 99 4.75 26.97 6.27
CA LEU A 99 4.97 27.00 7.73
C LEU A 99 5.32 25.61 8.28
N HIS A 100 4.97 24.54 7.55
CA HIS A 100 5.16 23.14 7.95
C HIS A 100 6.33 22.45 7.23
N LEU A 101 7.03 23.13 6.30
CA LEU A 101 8.14 22.48 5.56
C LEU A 101 9.25 22.01 6.50
N GLY A 102 9.58 22.77 7.55
CA GLY A 102 10.58 22.36 8.54
C GLY A 102 10.19 21.09 9.30
N GLU A 103 8.91 20.92 9.64
CA GLU A 103 8.37 19.71 10.29
C GLU A 103 8.45 18.52 9.35
N LEU A 104 8.13 18.71 8.06
CA LEU A 104 8.23 17.66 7.05
C LEU A 104 9.69 17.27 6.75
N GLN A 105 10.61 18.25 6.68
CA GLN A 105 12.04 18.00 6.56
C GLN A 105 12.54 17.14 7.72
N HIS A 106 12.18 17.54 8.94
CA HIS A 106 12.54 16.81 10.15
C HIS A 106 12.00 15.38 10.14
N PHE A 107 10.73 15.20 9.76
CA PHE A 107 10.12 13.87 9.61
C PHE A 107 10.91 12.97 8.64
N ILE A 108 11.30 13.50 7.47
CA ILE A 108 12.09 12.76 6.49
C ILE A 108 13.46 12.41 7.06
N SER A 109 14.19 13.40 7.61
CA SER A 109 15.56 13.24 8.11
C SER A 109 15.65 12.27 9.30
N GLN A 110 14.58 12.07 10.06
CA GLN A 110 14.53 11.15 11.19
C GLN A 110 14.22 9.70 10.81
N GLN A 111 13.94 9.40 9.55
CA GLN A 111 13.62 8.03 9.17
C GLN A 111 14.82 7.10 9.42
N PRO A 112 14.57 5.84 9.86
CA PRO A 112 15.62 4.84 10.02
C PRO A 112 16.34 4.55 8.71
N ALA A 113 17.62 4.14 8.76
CA ALA A 113 18.39 3.72 7.58
C ALA A 113 17.76 2.55 6.81
N THR A 114 16.80 1.85 7.42
CA THR A 114 15.98 0.80 6.80
C THR A 114 14.80 1.34 5.99
N THR A 115 14.66 2.66 5.86
CA THR A 115 13.60 3.33 5.10
C THR A 115 14.17 4.01 3.88
N GLU A 116 13.71 3.62 2.69
CA GLU A 116 13.89 4.42 1.49
C GLU A 116 12.76 5.44 1.39
N VAL A 117 13.11 6.72 1.34
CA VAL A 117 12.11 7.80 1.25
C VAL A 117 12.12 8.40 -0.15
N ALA A 118 10.94 8.64 -0.69
CA ALA A 118 10.74 9.44 -1.88
C ALA A 118 9.74 10.58 -1.61
N LEU A 119 9.92 11.69 -2.32
CA LEU A 119 9.01 12.82 -2.32
C LEU A 119 8.27 12.89 -3.64
N ALA A 120 6.95 13.06 -3.60
CA ALA A 120 6.11 13.23 -4.77
C ALA A 120 5.17 14.43 -4.62
N TYR A 121 4.92 15.13 -5.72
CA TYR A 121 3.92 16.19 -5.80
C TYR A 121 2.73 15.76 -6.64
N MET A 122 1.53 15.89 -6.09
CA MET A 122 0.28 15.59 -6.79
C MET A 122 -0.09 16.77 -7.68
N ARG A 123 -0.10 16.56 -8.99
CA ARG A 123 -0.43 17.60 -9.94
C ARG A 123 -1.30 17.06 -11.08
N ASN A 124 -2.50 17.61 -11.24
CA ASN A 124 -3.45 17.24 -12.28
C ASN A 124 -3.67 15.72 -12.40
N GLY A 125 -3.82 15.04 -11.26
CA GLY A 125 -4.05 13.60 -11.22
C GLY A 125 -2.81 12.73 -11.49
N THR A 126 -1.61 13.31 -11.50
CA THR A 126 -0.34 12.58 -11.61
C THR A 126 0.52 12.75 -10.36
N ALA A 127 1.39 11.79 -10.10
CA ALA A 127 2.44 11.88 -9.09
C ALA A 127 3.77 12.25 -9.76
N GLN A 128 4.31 13.39 -9.40
CA GLN A 128 5.60 13.87 -9.89
C GLN A 128 6.65 13.62 -8.81
N LEU A 129 7.48 12.58 -8.98
CA LEU A 129 8.58 12.30 -8.07
C LEU A 129 9.61 13.42 -8.16
N ALA A 130 10.03 13.94 -7.01
CA ALA A 130 11.09 14.96 -6.91
C ALA A 130 12.50 14.34 -6.93
N GLY A 131 12.60 13.02 -6.79
CA GLY A 131 13.84 12.25 -6.81
C GLY A 131 13.57 10.76 -6.72
N PRO A 132 14.60 9.91 -6.76
CA PRO A 132 14.46 8.47 -6.57
C PRO A 132 14.11 8.12 -5.13
N PHE A 133 13.70 6.88 -4.90
CA PHE A 133 13.66 6.27 -3.57
C PHE A 133 15.11 6.12 -3.07
N THR A 134 15.40 6.63 -1.89
CA THR A 134 16.77 6.65 -1.35
C THR A 134 16.79 6.63 0.17
N THR A 135 17.84 6.07 0.74
CA THR A 135 18.19 6.17 2.16
C THR A 135 18.96 7.44 2.50
N ASP A 136 19.32 8.26 1.50
CA ASP A 136 19.82 9.62 1.70
C ASP A 136 18.65 10.55 2.01
N HIS A 137 18.23 10.54 3.26
CA HIS A 137 17.07 11.29 3.74
C HIS A 137 17.34 12.81 3.69
N GLU A 138 18.59 13.23 3.83
CA GLU A 138 18.94 14.65 3.74
C GLU A 138 18.71 15.18 2.33
N GLN A 139 19.14 14.43 1.31
CA GLN A 139 18.87 14.76 -0.09
C GLN A 139 17.37 14.88 -0.36
N THR A 140 16.56 13.93 0.16
CA THR A 140 15.11 13.97 -0.01
C THR A 140 14.49 15.17 0.72
N ALA A 141 14.95 15.49 1.94
CA ALA A 141 14.47 16.63 2.72
C ALA A 141 14.77 17.97 2.03
N GLN A 142 15.92 18.09 1.39
CA GLN A 142 16.31 19.30 0.63
C GLN A 142 15.48 19.50 -0.65
N ALA A 143 14.87 18.42 -1.19
CA ALA A 143 13.99 18.50 -2.36
C ALA A 143 12.58 19.02 -2.02
N LEU A 144 12.24 19.21 -0.75
CA LEU A 144 10.98 19.81 -0.32
C LEU A 144 10.88 21.27 -0.78
N ARG A 145 9.75 21.60 -1.38
CA ARG A 145 9.43 22.94 -1.86
C ARG A 145 7.99 23.31 -1.57
N LEU A 146 7.69 24.58 -1.69
CA LEU A 146 6.31 25.06 -1.69
C LEU A 146 5.51 24.51 -2.88
N PRO A 147 4.21 24.29 -2.70
CA PRO A 147 3.28 24.07 -3.82
C PRO A 147 3.35 25.22 -4.81
N ILE A 148 3.47 24.90 -6.10
CA ILE A 148 3.62 25.89 -7.20
C ILE A 148 2.51 25.82 -8.24
N SER A 149 1.65 24.81 -8.17
CA SER A 149 0.59 24.64 -9.14
C SER A 149 -0.61 25.52 -8.80
N ALA A 150 -1.24 26.03 -9.84
CA ALA A 150 -2.63 26.48 -9.69
C ALA A 150 -3.49 25.29 -9.24
N PRO A 151 -4.52 25.50 -8.41
CA PRO A 151 -5.44 24.45 -8.02
C PRO A 151 -5.96 23.75 -9.27
N GLY A 152 -5.75 22.43 -9.36
CA GLY A 152 -6.21 21.67 -10.51
C GLY A 152 -7.73 21.70 -10.59
N VAL A 153 -8.27 22.22 -11.69
CA VAL A 153 -9.73 22.22 -11.93
C VAL A 153 -10.24 20.78 -12.04
N ASN A 154 -9.39 19.89 -12.56
CA ASN A 154 -9.68 18.48 -12.82
C ASN A 154 -8.75 17.54 -12.04
N GLY A 155 -8.15 18.01 -10.95
CA GLY A 155 -7.26 17.20 -10.13
C GLY A 155 -8.02 16.25 -9.22
N SER A 156 -7.46 15.06 -9.02
CA SER A 156 -7.92 14.11 -8.01
C SER A 156 -6.70 13.50 -7.32
N PRO A 157 -6.62 13.52 -5.98
CA PRO A 157 -5.54 12.86 -5.25
C PRO A 157 -5.56 11.34 -5.48
N TYR A 158 -6.72 10.77 -5.80
CA TYR A 158 -6.88 9.34 -6.07
C TYR A 158 -6.27 8.93 -7.42
N PHE A 159 -6.34 9.79 -8.44
CA PHE A 159 -5.60 9.56 -9.69
C PHE A 159 -4.09 9.65 -9.47
N SER A 160 -3.66 10.63 -8.69
CA SER A 160 -2.23 10.77 -8.37
C SER A 160 -1.70 9.58 -7.59
N LEU A 161 -2.47 9.05 -6.65
CA LEU A 161 -2.11 7.80 -5.94
C LEU A 161 -1.98 6.63 -6.92
N ARG A 162 -2.94 6.45 -7.83
CA ARG A 162 -2.89 5.38 -8.84
C ARG A 162 -1.68 5.53 -9.78
N ASP A 163 -1.39 6.74 -10.21
CA ASP A 163 -0.23 7.04 -11.05
C ASP A 163 1.10 6.75 -10.30
N LEU A 164 1.19 7.06 -9.00
CA LEU A 164 2.31 6.66 -8.16
C LEU A 164 2.47 5.13 -8.12
N LEU A 165 1.39 4.40 -7.88
CA LEU A 165 1.42 2.95 -7.79
C LEU A 165 1.91 2.29 -9.09
N GLN A 166 1.63 2.88 -10.25
CA GLN A 166 2.12 2.42 -11.55
C GLN A 166 3.61 2.73 -11.78
N LYS A 167 4.09 3.82 -11.19
CA LYS A 167 5.49 4.28 -11.29
C LYS A 167 6.38 3.77 -10.16
N TRP A 168 5.79 3.05 -9.20
CA TRP A 168 6.55 2.55 -8.07
C TRP A 168 7.61 1.55 -8.53
N PRO A 169 8.90 1.76 -8.17
CA PRO A 169 9.97 0.89 -8.64
C PRO A 169 9.79 -0.56 -8.14
N PRO A 170 10.39 -1.54 -8.81
CA PRO A 170 10.49 -2.90 -8.29
C PRO A 170 11.09 -2.88 -6.88
N HIS A 171 10.56 -3.73 -6.00
CA HIS A 171 10.97 -3.81 -4.61
C HIS A 171 11.13 -5.28 -4.19
N ASN A 172 11.83 -5.49 -3.11
CA ASN A 172 11.86 -6.78 -2.47
C ASN A 172 10.43 -7.11 -1.94
N PRO A 173 9.86 -8.29 -2.22
CA PRO A 173 8.54 -8.69 -1.72
C PRO A 173 8.37 -8.62 -0.20
N GLU A 174 9.48 -8.57 0.54
CA GLU A 174 9.49 -8.44 1.99
C GLU A 174 9.47 -6.99 2.51
N GLU A 175 9.60 -6.02 1.61
CA GLU A 175 9.54 -4.60 1.94
C GLU A 175 8.09 -4.12 2.04
N ARG A 176 7.87 -3.21 3.01
CA ARG A 176 6.61 -2.48 3.14
C ARG A 176 6.56 -1.33 2.15
N ARG A 177 5.37 -0.97 1.73
CA ARG A 177 5.09 0.22 0.93
C ARG A 177 4.08 1.10 1.65
N GLU A 178 4.44 2.35 1.90
CA GLU A 178 3.58 3.26 2.63
C GLU A 178 3.60 4.66 2.03
N VAL A 179 2.46 5.34 2.12
CA VAL A 179 2.28 6.70 1.61
C VAL A 179 1.76 7.58 2.73
N VAL A 180 2.36 8.75 2.89
CA VAL A 180 1.83 9.85 3.69
C VAL A 180 1.37 10.94 2.74
N MET A 181 0.06 11.14 2.64
CA MET A 181 -0.55 12.16 1.77
C MET A 181 -0.82 13.44 2.56
N ILE A 182 -0.51 14.58 1.96
CA ILE A 182 -0.90 15.91 2.47
C ILE A 182 -1.81 16.54 1.41
N THR A 183 -3.12 16.57 1.66
CA THR A 183 -4.14 16.96 0.69
C THR A 183 -5.47 17.31 1.35
N ASP A 184 -6.35 17.98 0.61
CA ASP A 184 -7.74 18.20 1.00
C ASP A 184 -8.65 16.97 0.73
N GLY A 185 -8.18 16.00 -0.04
CA GLY A 185 -8.93 14.79 -0.38
C GLY A 185 -10.10 14.99 -1.34
N ILE A 186 -10.30 16.20 -1.88
CA ILE A 186 -11.44 16.49 -2.76
C ILE A 186 -11.21 15.86 -4.13
N ASP A 187 -12.11 14.98 -4.53
CA ASP A 187 -12.16 14.46 -5.90
C ASP A 187 -12.90 15.46 -6.83
N ARG A 188 -12.14 16.28 -7.53
CA ARG A 188 -12.67 17.30 -8.41
C ARG A 188 -13.28 16.74 -9.72
N TYR A 189 -13.03 15.44 -9.99
CA TYR A 189 -13.67 14.73 -11.10
C TYR A 189 -15.07 14.23 -10.77
N ASN A 190 -15.32 13.86 -9.50
CA ASN A 190 -16.63 13.35 -9.09
C ASN A 190 -17.53 14.42 -8.45
N GLY A 191 -17.11 15.69 -8.49
CA GLY A 191 -17.85 16.79 -7.91
C GLY A 191 -17.56 17.00 -6.42
N LEU A 192 -18.28 17.99 -5.83
CA LEU A 192 -17.99 18.48 -4.47
C LEU A 192 -18.77 17.76 -3.36
N ARG A 193 -19.76 16.93 -3.72
CA ARG A 193 -20.56 16.18 -2.73
C ARG A 193 -19.95 14.80 -2.50
N PHE A 194 -19.98 14.37 -1.26
CA PHE A 194 -19.57 13.01 -0.93
C PHE A 194 -20.52 12.01 -1.60
N ASP A 195 -19.92 11.04 -2.29
CA ASP A 195 -20.58 9.87 -2.85
C ASP A 195 -19.84 8.63 -2.35
N ALA A 196 -20.52 7.81 -1.56
CA ALA A 196 -19.95 6.56 -1.01
C ALA A 196 -19.52 5.56 -2.10
N ASN A 197 -20.03 5.70 -3.31
CA ASN A 197 -19.70 4.85 -4.47
C ASN A 197 -18.77 5.56 -5.48
N ASN A 198 -17.89 6.45 -5.02
CA ASN A 198 -16.95 7.13 -5.89
C ASN A 198 -16.05 6.14 -6.65
N PRO A 199 -16.18 5.99 -7.99
CA PRO A 199 -15.47 4.97 -8.75
C PRO A 199 -13.94 5.22 -8.81
N TYR A 200 -13.52 6.46 -8.67
CA TYR A 200 -12.10 6.84 -8.73
C TYR A 200 -11.39 6.52 -7.41
N LEU A 201 -12.05 6.81 -6.28
CA LEU A 201 -11.58 6.38 -4.96
C LEU A 201 -11.53 4.85 -4.88
N ASP A 202 -12.60 4.17 -5.32
CA ASP A 202 -12.63 2.71 -5.32
C ASP A 202 -11.53 2.09 -6.18
N ALA A 203 -11.22 2.69 -7.33
CA ALA A 203 -10.13 2.24 -8.18
C ALA A 203 -8.77 2.43 -7.50
N ALA A 204 -8.54 3.58 -6.85
CA ALA A 204 -7.31 3.86 -6.11
C ALA A 204 -7.12 2.88 -4.94
N MET A 205 -8.19 2.63 -4.17
CA MET A 205 -8.15 1.65 -3.08
C MET A 205 -7.88 0.23 -3.57
N ARG A 206 -8.51 -0.21 -4.66
CA ARG A 206 -8.24 -1.54 -5.25
C ARG A 206 -6.79 -1.68 -5.72
N ASP A 207 -6.24 -0.66 -6.34
CA ASP A 207 -4.85 -0.68 -6.81
C ASP A 207 -3.87 -0.65 -5.63
N ALA A 208 -4.14 0.13 -4.58
CA ALA A 208 -3.35 0.15 -3.34
C ALA A 208 -3.39 -1.21 -2.61
N ILE A 209 -4.57 -1.85 -2.51
CA ILE A 209 -4.72 -3.17 -1.91
C ILE A 209 -3.90 -4.22 -2.68
N ARG A 210 -3.93 -4.20 -4.02
CA ARG A 210 -3.14 -5.12 -4.86
C ARG A 210 -1.64 -4.93 -4.68
N ASN A 211 -1.21 -3.68 -4.48
CA ASN A 211 0.18 -3.32 -4.23
C ASN A 211 0.58 -3.40 -2.75
N ARG A 212 -0.33 -3.77 -1.85
CA ARG A 212 -0.12 -3.87 -0.38
C ARG A 212 0.36 -2.57 0.24
N VAL A 213 -0.16 -1.43 -0.23
CA VAL A 213 0.23 -0.10 0.22
C VAL A 213 -0.67 0.34 1.37
N VAL A 214 -0.07 0.76 2.47
CA VAL A 214 -0.73 1.46 3.58
C VAL A 214 -0.71 2.96 3.28
N VAL A 215 -1.83 3.66 3.54
CA VAL A 215 -1.95 5.09 3.28
C VAL A 215 -2.35 5.83 4.54
N TYR A 216 -1.53 6.79 4.93
CA TYR A 216 -1.85 7.83 5.91
C TYR A 216 -2.18 9.12 5.20
N ALA A 217 -2.99 9.96 5.78
CA ALA A 217 -3.26 11.29 5.24
C ALA A 217 -3.31 12.35 6.34
N ILE A 218 -2.76 13.52 6.05
CA ILE A 218 -2.91 14.73 6.85
C ILE A 218 -3.73 15.70 6.02
N TYR A 219 -4.85 16.15 6.58
CA TYR A 219 -5.72 17.12 5.92
C TYR A 219 -5.03 18.47 5.78
N PHE A 220 -5.01 19.01 4.57
CA PHE A 220 -4.53 20.35 4.31
C PHE A 220 -5.26 20.97 3.12
N HIS A 221 -5.77 22.18 3.31
CA HIS A 221 -6.53 22.87 2.28
C HIS A 221 -5.74 23.13 1.01
N ASN A 222 -6.37 22.86 -0.13
CA ASN A 222 -5.93 23.36 -1.42
C ASN A 222 -6.32 24.84 -1.58
N ALA A 223 -5.70 25.58 -2.50
CA ALA A 223 -6.01 26.97 -2.77
C ALA A 223 -7.27 27.15 -3.62
N GLY A 224 -7.94 26.07 -4.06
CA GLY A 224 -9.09 26.07 -4.93
C GLY A 224 -10.40 26.53 -4.28
N PHE A 225 -11.43 26.76 -5.12
CA PHE A 225 -12.75 27.18 -4.67
C PHE A 225 -13.45 26.11 -3.81
N ALA A 226 -13.26 24.83 -4.13
CA ALA A 226 -13.90 23.70 -3.43
C ALA A 226 -13.62 23.70 -1.93
N ASP A 227 -12.43 24.12 -1.50
CA ASP A 227 -12.02 24.24 -0.09
C ASP A 227 -12.73 25.35 0.70
N ARG A 228 -13.56 26.13 0.04
CA ARG A 228 -14.34 27.19 0.68
C ARG A 228 -15.77 26.75 0.94
N THR A 229 -16.14 25.54 0.54
CA THR A 229 -17.50 25.01 0.70
C THR A 229 -17.52 23.89 1.73
N GLY A 230 -18.49 23.93 2.63
CA GLY A 230 -18.68 22.83 3.60
C GLY A 230 -18.90 21.48 2.92
N ALA A 231 -19.52 21.46 1.74
CA ALA A 231 -19.72 20.24 0.95
C ALA A 231 -18.40 19.67 0.44
N GLY A 232 -17.49 20.52 -0.09
CA GLY A 232 -16.16 20.10 -0.54
C GLY A 232 -15.31 19.56 0.61
N ILE A 233 -15.23 20.31 1.72
CA ILE A 233 -14.48 19.91 2.91
C ILE A 233 -14.96 18.53 3.42
N ASN A 234 -16.27 18.39 3.64
CA ASN A 234 -16.85 17.13 4.12
C ASN A 234 -16.59 15.98 3.13
N SER A 235 -16.72 16.23 1.83
CA SER A 235 -16.44 15.22 0.80
C SER A 235 -14.99 14.74 0.88
N GLY A 236 -14.03 15.67 0.91
CA GLY A 236 -12.61 15.34 1.00
C GLY A 236 -12.26 14.56 2.25
N GLN A 237 -12.73 15.03 3.42
CA GLN A 237 -12.47 14.35 4.70
C GLN A 237 -13.08 12.96 4.75
N ASN A 238 -14.32 12.78 4.26
CA ASN A 238 -14.94 11.45 4.20
C ASN A 238 -14.19 10.49 3.28
N TYR A 239 -13.72 10.96 2.11
CA TYR A 239 -12.95 10.11 1.19
C TYR A 239 -11.58 9.72 1.78
N LEU A 240 -10.88 10.64 2.46
CA LEU A 240 -9.61 10.34 3.12
C LEU A 240 -9.81 9.36 4.28
N THR A 241 -10.87 9.52 5.08
CA THR A 241 -11.24 8.57 6.14
C THR A 241 -11.46 7.17 5.55
N GLN A 242 -12.32 7.06 4.54
CA GLN A 242 -12.64 5.78 3.89
C GLN A 242 -11.39 5.11 3.31
N MET A 243 -10.52 5.88 2.66
CA MET A 243 -9.29 5.37 2.06
C MET A 243 -8.31 4.86 3.12
N CYS A 244 -7.98 5.69 4.10
CA CYS A 244 -6.98 5.34 5.10
C CYS A 244 -7.44 4.13 5.94
N GLU A 245 -8.69 4.10 6.40
CA GLU A 245 -9.24 2.96 7.16
C GLU A 245 -9.26 1.67 6.32
N THR A 246 -9.64 1.75 5.04
CA THR A 246 -9.68 0.58 4.15
C THR A 246 -8.28 0.02 3.91
N LEU A 247 -7.25 0.87 3.84
CA LEU A 247 -5.87 0.52 3.52
C LEU A 247 -4.99 0.26 4.77
N GLY A 248 -5.56 0.38 5.97
CA GLY A 248 -4.84 0.07 7.22
C GLY A 248 -3.99 1.21 7.77
N GLY A 249 -4.13 2.41 7.23
CA GLY A 249 -3.53 3.63 7.75
C GLY A 249 -4.52 4.50 8.54
N GLU A 250 -4.18 5.77 8.76
CA GLU A 250 -4.97 6.70 9.56
C GLU A 250 -5.05 8.07 8.88
N PHE A 251 -6.19 8.73 9.05
CA PHE A 251 -6.43 10.07 8.57
C PHE A 251 -6.41 11.06 9.74
N PHE A 252 -5.59 12.10 9.61
CA PHE A 252 -5.38 13.14 10.61
C PHE A 252 -5.98 14.47 10.14
N TYR A 253 -6.82 15.07 10.98
CA TYR A 253 -7.44 16.37 10.70
C TYR A 253 -7.81 17.10 11.98
N GLN A 254 -7.95 18.41 11.89
CA GLN A 254 -8.39 19.27 12.97
C GLN A 254 -9.64 20.05 12.56
N GLY A 255 -10.79 19.39 12.65
CA GLY A 255 -12.06 19.98 12.21
C GLY A 255 -12.02 20.40 10.74
N PHE A 256 -12.47 21.62 10.44
CA PHE A 256 -12.50 22.16 9.07
C PHE A 256 -11.27 23.00 8.71
N GLY A 257 -10.37 23.23 9.65
CA GLY A 257 -9.18 24.05 9.46
C GLY A 257 -7.94 23.26 9.07
N ASN A 258 -6.89 23.98 8.67
CA ASN A 258 -5.57 23.37 8.57
C ASN A 258 -5.02 23.12 9.99
N PRO A 259 -4.27 22.04 10.18
CA PRO A 259 -3.50 21.85 11.40
C PRO A 259 -2.56 23.04 11.66
N VAL A 260 -2.41 23.42 12.92
CA VAL A 260 -1.47 24.46 13.34
C VAL A 260 -0.05 23.89 13.39
N ASP A 261 0.08 22.59 13.65
CA ASP A 261 1.33 21.87 13.84
C ASP A 261 1.17 20.44 13.29
N PHE A 262 2.08 20.01 12.42
CA PHE A 262 2.10 18.64 11.87
C PHE A 262 2.85 17.67 12.78
N THR A 263 3.70 18.15 13.66
CA THR A 263 4.57 17.33 14.51
C THR A 263 3.81 16.24 15.28
N PRO A 264 2.63 16.49 15.90
CA PRO A 264 1.89 15.43 16.59
C PRO A 264 1.45 14.29 15.67
N TYR A 265 1.03 14.60 14.43
CA TYR A 265 0.60 13.62 13.45
C TYR A 265 1.78 12.83 12.88
N LEU A 266 2.87 13.52 12.54
CA LEU A 266 4.10 12.91 12.03
C LEU A 266 4.71 11.98 13.08
N ASN A 267 4.71 12.37 14.36
CA ASN A 267 5.13 11.50 15.46
C ASN A 267 4.23 10.28 15.63
N GLN A 268 2.92 10.42 15.43
CA GLN A 268 2.01 9.26 15.44
C GLN A 268 2.30 8.32 14.26
N ILE A 269 2.55 8.86 13.07
CA ILE A 269 2.94 8.06 11.90
C ILE A 269 4.25 7.31 12.19
N ASN A 270 5.30 7.99 12.67
CA ASN A 270 6.58 7.35 13.03
C ASN A 270 6.40 6.21 14.03
N ARG A 271 5.57 6.43 15.07
CA ARG A 271 5.25 5.39 16.05
C ARG A 271 4.55 4.20 15.40
N LYS A 272 3.60 4.43 14.46
CA LYS A 272 2.94 3.37 13.73
C LYS A 272 3.92 2.58 12.86
N LEU A 273 4.79 3.28 12.12
CA LEU A 273 5.83 2.65 11.29
C LEU A 273 6.77 1.75 12.12
N GLY A 274 7.06 2.15 13.37
CA GLY A 274 7.88 1.36 14.30
C GLY A 274 7.16 0.14 14.93
N ASN A 275 5.83 0.07 14.85
CA ASN A 275 5.01 -0.95 15.52
C ASN A 275 4.26 -1.84 14.51
N GLN A 276 4.87 -2.17 13.40
CA GLN A 276 4.27 -2.94 12.32
C GLN A 276 4.78 -4.36 12.24
N TYR A 277 3.88 -5.23 11.78
CA TYR A 277 4.10 -6.65 11.55
C TYR A 277 3.62 -7.03 10.15
N GLU A 278 4.37 -7.90 9.49
CA GLU A 278 3.88 -8.62 8.32
C GLU A 278 3.00 -9.78 8.78
N LEU A 279 1.78 -9.80 8.30
CA LEU A 279 0.86 -10.91 8.45
C LEU A 279 0.73 -11.63 7.11
N ARG A 280 1.12 -12.92 7.04
CA ARG A 280 0.78 -13.80 5.92
C ARG A 280 -0.32 -14.76 6.36
N VAL A 281 -1.32 -14.93 5.51
CA VAL A 281 -2.46 -15.79 5.77
C VAL A 281 -2.65 -16.80 4.64
N THR A 282 -3.05 -18.01 5.01
CA THR A 282 -3.58 -18.99 4.06
C THR A 282 -5.09 -18.76 3.97
N PRO A 283 -5.59 -18.22 2.83
CA PRO A 283 -7.02 -17.93 2.71
C PRO A 283 -7.84 -19.22 2.63
N PRO A 284 -9.13 -19.16 3.04
CA PRO A 284 -10.05 -20.27 2.84
C PRO A 284 -10.20 -20.64 1.36
N SER A 285 -10.45 -21.91 1.07
CA SER A 285 -10.66 -22.41 -0.30
C SER A 285 -11.70 -21.58 -1.06
N GLY A 286 -11.37 -21.22 -2.30
CA GLY A 286 -12.25 -20.45 -3.18
C GLY A 286 -12.19 -18.94 -3.00
N ALA A 287 -11.45 -18.41 -2.02
CA ALA A 287 -11.21 -16.98 -1.88
C ALA A 287 -10.28 -16.49 -3.01
N LYS A 288 -10.68 -15.44 -3.72
CA LYS A 288 -9.96 -14.89 -4.88
C LYS A 288 -10.02 -13.37 -4.90
N ASN A 289 -9.03 -12.75 -5.54
CA ASN A 289 -8.95 -11.31 -5.73
C ASN A 289 -8.96 -10.53 -4.41
N VAL A 290 -9.72 -9.43 -4.34
CA VAL A 290 -9.86 -8.60 -3.14
C VAL A 290 -10.97 -9.17 -2.26
N VAL A 291 -10.62 -9.47 -1.01
CA VAL A 291 -11.51 -10.06 0.01
C VAL A 291 -11.48 -9.25 1.29
N ASN A 292 -12.55 -9.36 2.09
CA ASN A 292 -12.60 -8.71 3.39
C ASN A 292 -11.68 -9.42 4.38
N LEU A 293 -10.94 -8.63 5.16
CA LEU A 293 -10.03 -9.07 6.21
C LEU A 293 -10.48 -8.52 7.56
N LYS A 294 -10.40 -9.34 8.59
CA LYS A 294 -10.50 -8.90 9.98
C LYS A 294 -9.37 -9.52 10.78
N VAL A 295 -8.54 -8.67 11.37
CA VAL A 295 -7.44 -9.08 12.24
C VAL A 295 -7.77 -8.68 13.68
N GLN A 296 -7.50 -9.55 14.62
CA GLN A 296 -7.60 -9.31 16.05
C GLN A 296 -6.31 -9.80 16.72
N VAL A 297 -5.72 -8.96 17.55
CA VAL A 297 -4.54 -9.29 18.34
C VAL A 297 -4.96 -9.31 19.81
N SER A 298 -4.77 -10.46 20.45
CA SER A 298 -5.13 -10.68 21.85
C SER A 298 -3.93 -10.34 22.75
N ALA A 299 -3.57 -9.05 22.82
CA ALA A 299 -2.51 -8.56 23.71
C ALA A 299 -3.09 -7.47 24.64
N PRO A 300 -2.73 -7.48 25.94
CA PRO A 300 -3.22 -6.49 26.89
C PRO A 300 -2.83 -5.06 26.48
N ASN A 301 -3.74 -4.11 26.70
CA ASN A 301 -3.51 -2.68 26.47
C ASN A 301 -3.01 -2.33 25.06
N THR A 302 -3.39 -3.09 24.04
CA THR A 302 -3.04 -2.81 22.65
C THR A 302 -4.25 -2.40 21.83
N LYS A 303 -4.02 -1.62 20.78
CA LYS A 303 -4.92 -1.41 19.67
C LYS A 303 -4.31 -1.99 18.41
N THR A 304 -5.14 -2.58 17.56
CA THR A 304 -4.73 -3.20 16.30
C THR A 304 -5.35 -2.43 15.15
N GLN A 305 -4.56 -2.13 14.14
CA GLN A 305 -4.98 -1.53 12.90
C GLN A 305 -4.43 -2.35 11.73
N ALA A 306 -5.27 -2.67 10.76
CA ALA A 306 -4.92 -3.42 9.57
C ALA A 306 -5.85 -3.04 8.43
N ALA A 307 -5.44 -3.32 7.20
CA ALA A 307 -6.32 -3.14 6.05
C ALA A 307 -7.61 -3.94 6.24
N GLN A 308 -8.75 -3.35 5.88
CA GLN A 308 -10.05 -4.02 5.92
C GLN A 308 -10.24 -5.02 4.79
N ARG A 309 -9.40 -4.95 3.76
CA ARG A 309 -9.39 -5.83 2.58
C ARG A 309 -7.98 -6.22 2.21
N ILE A 310 -7.80 -7.43 1.70
CA ILE A 310 -6.52 -7.91 1.16
C ILE A 310 -6.70 -8.49 -0.24
N TYR A 311 -5.60 -8.50 -0.99
CA TYR A 311 -5.54 -9.16 -2.29
C TYR A 311 -4.94 -10.56 -2.16
N ILE A 312 -5.64 -11.54 -2.72
CA ILE A 312 -5.19 -12.92 -2.82
C ILE A 312 -4.68 -13.14 -4.24
N GLY A 313 -3.38 -13.19 -4.38
CA GLY A 313 -2.68 -13.34 -5.65
C GLY A 313 -1.27 -12.79 -5.61
N PRO A 314 -0.49 -12.98 -6.67
CA PRO A 314 0.85 -12.39 -6.77
C PRO A 314 0.76 -10.87 -6.77
N ILE A 315 1.76 -10.21 -6.18
CA ILE A 315 1.90 -8.75 -6.30
C ILE A 315 2.13 -8.43 -7.77
N PRO A 316 1.42 -7.44 -8.35
CA PRO A 316 1.68 -7.02 -9.71
C PRO A 316 3.16 -6.65 -9.86
N ALA A 317 3.83 -7.20 -10.88
CA ALA A 317 5.14 -6.71 -11.26
C ALA A 317 5.01 -5.24 -11.69
N ALA A 318 5.99 -4.40 -11.33
CA ALA A 318 6.07 -3.04 -11.87
C ALA A 318 6.09 -3.13 -13.40
N GLN A 319 5.21 -2.39 -14.06
CA GLN A 319 5.12 -2.31 -15.52
C GLN A 319 6.12 -1.31 -16.07
#